data_6376b3729441fdbc67ec9a4babf9042e
#
_entry.id   6376b3729441fdbc67ec9a4babf9042e
#
_cell.length_a   1.000
_cell.length_b   1.000
_cell.length_c   1.000
_cell.angle_alpha   90.00
_cell.angle_beta   90.00
_cell.angle_gamma   90.00
#
_symmetry.space_group_name_H-M   'P 1'
#
loop_
_entity.id
_entity.type
_entity.pdbx_description
1 polymer ?
#
loop_
_entity_poly.entity_id
_entity_poly.type
_entity_poly.pdbx_seq_one_letter_code
_entity_poly.pdbx_strand_id
1 'polypeptide(L)'
;MIPPDTHLQIGSLLFEGLDQIDLTGPFEVLSRIPNSTYRLYGKTLEAVRDVRGLRLMPDAALADAPQLDVLHVPGGFGQEALMEDEDLLAWIRRQAVGAHSLFSVCTGALLCGAAGLLKGRRATTHWASLHLLPYFGAIPVNERVVVDGSWVFAAGVTAGIDGALRLVAELRGKEAAQTIQLDMAYAPEPPFNSGTPETAPPQILERARQSVASITAKREETARRIAAKLGIATAAQ
;
A
#
# COMPACT_ATOMS: atom_id res chain seq x y z
N MET A 1 17.52 -4.91 10.94
CA MET A 1 18.31 -4.76 9.69
C MET A 1 18.70 -6.13 9.16
N ILE A 2 18.64 -6.33 7.88
CA ILE A 2 19.08 -7.54 7.18
C ILE A 2 20.51 -7.33 6.67
N PRO A 3 21.43 -8.28 6.81
CA PRO A 3 22.80 -8.13 6.34
C PRO A 3 22.89 -7.76 4.86
N PRO A 4 23.85 -6.92 4.43
CA PRO A 4 23.97 -6.49 3.03
C PRO A 4 24.25 -7.61 2.03
N ASP A 5 24.84 -8.69 2.47
CA ASP A 5 25.13 -9.90 1.69
C ASP A 5 23.92 -10.81 1.49
N THR A 6 22.85 -10.61 2.26
CA THR A 6 21.58 -11.33 2.08
C THR A 6 20.80 -10.73 0.91
N HIS A 7 20.53 -11.54 -0.11
CA HIS A 7 19.70 -11.12 -1.24
C HIS A 7 18.24 -10.96 -0.83
N LEU A 8 17.57 -9.87 -1.30
CA LEU A 8 16.16 -9.61 -1.02
C LEU A 8 15.29 -9.84 -2.25
N GLN A 9 14.24 -10.62 -2.08
CA GLN A 9 13.16 -10.76 -3.04
C GLN A 9 12.04 -9.76 -2.69
N ILE A 10 11.87 -8.73 -3.51
CA ILE A 10 10.85 -7.70 -3.33
C ILE A 10 9.79 -7.89 -4.40
N GLY A 11 8.54 -7.95 -4.00
CA GLY A 11 7.44 -8.11 -4.93
C GLY A 11 6.32 -7.12 -4.70
N SER A 12 5.80 -6.56 -5.78
CA SER A 12 4.64 -5.69 -5.76
C SER A 12 3.46 -6.34 -6.46
N LEU A 13 2.29 -6.24 -5.85
CA LEU A 13 1.02 -6.60 -6.49
C LEU A 13 0.72 -5.61 -7.62
N LEU A 14 0.32 -6.12 -8.78
CA LEU A 14 -0.13 -5.36 -9.94
C LEU A 14 -1.55 -5.78 -10.32
N PHE A 15 -2.48 -4.83 -10.46
CA PHE A 15 -3.89 -5.09 -10.75
C PHE A 15 -4.55 -3.96 -11.54
N GLU A 16 -5.64 -4.26 -12.23
CA GLU A 16 -6.41 -3.29 -13.01
C GLU A 16 -6.99 -2.19 -12.13
N GLY A 17 -6.82 -0.93 -12.54
CA GLY A 17 -7.32 0.23 -11.80
C GLY A 17 -6.52 0.58 -10.55
N LEU A 18 -5.24 0.14 -10.44
CA LEU A 18 -4.35 0.64 -9.40
C LEU A 18 -4.05 2.14 -9.63
N ASP A 19 -3.58 2.84 -8.60
CA ASP A 19 -2.92 4.14 -8.78
C ASP A 19 -1.43 3.90 -9.05
N GLN A 20 -0.96 4.33 -10.22
CA GLN A 20 0.39 3.98 -10.65
C GLN A 20 1.49 4.55 -9.73
N ILE A 21 1.29 5.71 -9.09
CA ILE A 21 2.28 6.27 -8.16
C ILE A 21 2.36 5.46 -6.86
N ASP A 22 1.27 4.83 -6.43
CA ASP A 22 1.29 3.90 -5.30
C ASP A 22 2.29 2.75 -5.55
N LEU A 23 2.50 2.40 -6.82
CA LEU A 23 3.46 1.39 -7.27
C LEU A 23 4.81 2.00 -7.65
N THR A 24 4.81 2.95 -8.60
CA THR A 24 6.05 3.44 -9.24
C THR A 24 6.88 4.33 -8.31
N GLY A 25 6.26 5.07 -7.38
CA GLY A 25 6.98 5.82 -6.35
C GLY A 25 7.82 4.90 -5.46
N PRO A 26 7.22 3.91 -4.79
CA PRO A 26 7.97 2.87 -4.08
C PRO A 26 8.96 2.09 -4.95
N PHE A 27 8.59 1.74 -6.18
CA PHE A 27 9.47 1.05 -7.12
C PHE A 27 10.79 1.81 -7.31
N GLU A 28 10.72 3.13 -7.52
CA GLU A 28 11.90 3.98 -7.72
C GLU A 28 12.86 3.94 -6.53
N VAL A 29 12.33 3.78 -5.31
CA VAL A 29 13.13 3.63 -4.10
C VAL A 29 13.63 2.21 -3.90
N LEU A 30 12.71 1.24 -3.90
CA LEU A 30 12.99 -0.13 -3.49
C LEU A 30 13.83 -0.90 -4.51
N SER A 31 13.71 -0.57 -5.81
CA SER A 31 14.55 -1.17 -6.87
C SER A 31 16.02 -0.76 -6.79
N ARG A 32 16.35 0.29 -6.02
CA ARG A 32 17.72 0.75 -5.76
C ARG A 32 18.36 0.07 -4.55
N ILE A 33 17.64 -0.78 -3.82
CA ILE A 33 18.22 -1.50 -2.68
C ILE A 33 19.33 -2.43 -3.18
N PRO A 34 20.57 -2.29 -2.68
CA PRO A 34 21.66 -3.17 -3.07
C PRO A 34 21.34 -4.65 -2.77
N ASN A 35 21.77 -5.53 -3.66
CA ASN A 35 21.55 -6.98 -3.55
C ASN A 35 20.08 -7.33 -3.35
N SER A 36 19.22 -6.83 -4.26
CA SER A 36 17.80 -7.16 -4.29
C SER A 36 17.29 -7.40 -5.71
N THR A 37 16.19 -8.11 -5.82
CA THR A 37 15.39 -8.22 -7.05
C THR A 37 14.00 -7.68 -6.75
N TYR A 38 13.53 -6.76 -7.57
CA TYR A 38 12.17 -6.24 -7.50
C TYR A 38 11.35 -6.72 -8.71
N ARG A 39 10.17 -7.29 -8.48
CA ARG A 39 9.28 -7.77 -9.54
C ARG A 39 7.83 -7.37 -9.29
N LEU A 40 7.11 -7.19 -10.40
CA LEU A 40 5.67 -6.92 -10.43
C LEU A 40 4.92 -8.23 -10.68
N TYR A 41 3.97 -8.55 -9.80
CA TYR A 41 3.18 -9.78 -9.87
C TYR A 41 1.71 -9.46 -10.14
N GLY A 42 1.18 -9.98 -11.26
CA GLY A 42 -0.21 -9.88 -11.64
C GLY A 42 -0.95 -11.21 -11.56
N LYS A 43 -2.28 -11.20 -11.60
CA LYS A 43 -3.07 -12.44 -11.74
C LYS A 43 -2.72 -13.20 -13.03
N THR A 44 -2.45 -12.46 -14.09
CA THR A 44 -2.00 -12.94 -15.40
C THR A 44 -0.80 -12.11 -15.85
N LEU A 45 -0.23 -12.47 -17.00
CA LEU A 45 0.86 -11.69 -17.63
C LEU A 45 0.33 -10.58 -18.55
N GLU A 46 -0.96 -10.36 -18.60
CA GLU A 46 -1.54 -9.29 -19.41
C GLU A 46 -1.29 -7.91 -18.80
N ALA A 47 -1.14 -6.90 -19.68
CA ALA A 47 -0.98 -5.53 -19.24
C ALA A 47 -2.23 -5.05 -18.51
N VAL A 48 -2.05 -4.41 -17.37
CA VAL A 48 -3.12 -3.73 -16.62
C VAL A 48 -3.07 -2.22 -16.88
N ARG A 49 -4.19 -1.55 -16.67
CA ARG A 49 -4.29 -0.09 -16.75
C ARG A 49 -4.41 0.49 -15.35
N ASP A 50 -3.72 1.59 -15.13
CA ASP A 50 -3.94 2.39 -13.94
C ASP A 50 -5.26 3.17 -14.02
N VAL A 51 -5.62 3.89 -12.96
CA VAL A 51 -6.83 4.72 -12.89
C VAL A 51 -6.89 5.83 -13.96
N ARG A 52 -5.81 6.13 -14.66
CA ARG A 52 -5.70 7.16 -15.71
C ARG A 52 -5.38 6.59 -17.09
N GLY A 53 -5.21 5.27 -17.20
CA GLY A 53 -5.01 4.56 -18.46
C GLY A 53 -3.56 4.24 -18.82
N LEU A 54 -2.59 4.54 -17.94
CA LEU A 54 -1.21 4.10 -18.11
C LEU A 54 -1.16 2.57 -18.07
N ARG A 55 -0.46 1.96 -19.04
CA ARG A 55 -0.30 0.51 -19.08
C ARG A 55 0.95 0.08 -18.35
N LEU A 56 0.80 -0.93 -17.52
CA LEU A 56 1.87 -1.57 -16.77
C LEU A 56 1.83 -3.08 -17.05
N MET A 57 3.00 -3.69 -17.18
CA MET A 57 3.12 -5.13 -17.42
C MET A 57 3.64 -5.84 -16.17
N PRO A 58 3.02 -6.94 -15.73
CA PRO A 58 3.62 -7.79 -14.71
C PRO A 58 4.85 -8.52 -15.25
N ASP A 59 5.82 -8.77 -14.36
CA ASP A 59 7.01 -9.59 -14.65
C ASP A 59 6.69 -11.09 -14.57
N ALA A 60 5.74 -11.46 -13.70
CA ALA A 60 5.33 -12.84 -13.48
C ALA A 60 3.90 -12.92 -12.94
N ALA A 61 3.29 -14.11 -13.04
CA ALA A 61 2.00 -14.36 -12.42
C ALA A 61 2.14 -14.53 -10.90
N LEU A 62 1.07 -14.25 -10.14
CA LEU A 62 1.02 -14.46 -8.68
C LEU A 62 1.39 -15.91 -8.29
N ALA A 63 1.00 -16.88 -9.12
CA ALA A 63 1.27 -18.29 -8.88
C ALA A 63 2.76 -18.64 -8.95
N ASP A 64 3.54 -17.88 -9.73
CA ASP A 64 4.97 -18.10 -9.96
C ASP A 64 5.85 -17.29 -8.99
N ALA A 65 5.24 -16.49 -8.10
CA ALA A 65 5.98 -15.70 -7.13
C ALA A 65 6.70 -16.61 -6.12
N PRO A 66 8.01 -16.43 -5.91
CA PRO A 66 8.70 -17.07 -4.79
C PRO A 66 8.18 -16.51 -3.46
N GLN A 67 8.64 -17.04 -2.35
CA GLN A 67 8.45 -16.37 -1.07
C GLN A 67 9.19 -15.02 -1.12
N LEU A 68 8.45 -13.95 -0.90
CA LEU A 68 8.99 -12.59 -0.89
C LEU A 68 9.53 -12.25 0.49
N ASP A 69 10.64 -11.49 0.53
CA ASP A 69 11.13 -10.86 1.75
C ASP A 69 10.39 -9.57 2.05
N VAL A 70 9.95 -8.87 0.99
CA VAL A 70 9.13 -7.67 1.09
C VAL A 70 7.92 -7.82 0.17
N LEU A 71 6.74 -7.80 0.76
CA LEU A 71 5.48 -7.73 0.03
C LEU A 71 5.01 -6.28 -0.04
N HIS A 72 4.94 -5.71 -1.25
CA HIS A 72 4.37 -4.39 -1.50
C HIS A 72 2.96 -4.49 -2.07
N VAL A 73 2.00 -3.78 -1.44
CA VAL A 73 0.59 -3.76 -1.80
C VAL A 73 0.15 -2.32 -2.08
N PRO A 74 0.11 -1.89 -3.35
CA PRO A 74 -0.38 -0.58 -3.74
C PRO A 74 -1.91 -0.48 -3.65
N GLY A 75 -2.44 0.73 -3.71
CA GLY A 75 -3.87 1.00 -3.76
C GLY A 75 -4.35 1.44 -5.14
N GLY A 76 -5.49 2.07 -5.18
CA GLY A 76 -6.19 2.54 -6.37
C GLY A 76 -7.69 2.24 -6.32
N PHE A 77 -8.43 2.62 -7.35
CA PHE A 77 -9.88 2.39 -7.38
C PHE A 77 -10.25 0.93 -7.60
N GLY A 78 -9.45 0.20 -8.42
CA GLY A 78 -9.65 -1.22 -8.67
C GLY A 78 -9.50 -2.12 -7.44
N GLN A 79 -8.89 -1.62 -6.39
CA GLN A 79 -8.68 -2.32 -5.12
C GLN A 79 -9.99 -2.81 -4.48
N GLU A 80 -11.09 -2.07 -4.65
CA GLU A 80 -12.38 -2.41 -4.03
C GLU A 80 -12.88 -3.78 -4.48
N ALA A 81 -12.86 -4.05 -5.79
CA ALA A 81 -13.30 -5.34 -6.35
C ALA A 81 -12.44 -6.53 -5.88
N LEU A 82 -11.22 -6.27 -5.45
CA LEU A 82 -10.28 -7.29 -4.98
C LEU A 82 -10.42 -7.62 -3.49
N MET A 83 -11.18 -6.85 -2.73
CA MET A 83 -11.36 -7.09 -1.29
C MET A 83 -12.13 -8.37 -0.98
N GLU A 84 -12.85 -8.96 -1.95
CA GLU A 84 -13.57 -10.24 -1.82
C GLU A 84 -13.01 -11.31 -2.77
N ASP A 85 -11.86 -11.06 -3.40
CA ASP A 85 -11.15 -12.01 -4.26
C ASP A 85 -10.32 -12.97 -3.41
N GLU A 86 -10.90 -14.12 -3.05
CA GLU A 86 -10.27 -15.06 -2.11
C GLU A 86 -8.92 -15.62 -2.60
N ASP A 87 -8.73 -15.81 -3.90
CA ASP A 87 -7.46 -16.28 -4.44
C ASP A 87 -6.36 -15.26 -4.22
N LEU A 88 -6.65 -13.99 -4.50
CA LEU A 88 -5.73 -12.89 -4.25
C LEU A 88 -5.46 -12.70 -2.75
N LEU A 89 -6.51 -12.69 -1.93
CA LEU A 89 -6.37 -12.54 -0.49
C LEU A 89 -5.58 -13.70 0.14
N ALA A 90 -5.78 -14.93 -0.35
CA ALA A 90 -4.99 -16.08 0.07
C ALA A 90 -3.52 -15.94 -0.33
N TRP A 91 -3.23 -15.40 -1.53
CA TRP A 91 -1.86 -15.12 -1.95
C TRP A 91 -1.20 -14.06 -1.05
N ILE A 92 -1.90 -12.94 -0.77
CA ILE A 92 -1.41 -11.89 0.14
C ILE A 92 -1.10 -12.48 1.52
N ARG A 93 -2.00 -13.30 2.08
CA ARG A 93 -1.79 -13.97 3.38
C ARG A 93 -0.54 -14.85 3.37
N ARG A 94 -0.40 -15.72 2.35
CA ARG A 94 0.76 -16.61 2.24
C ARG A 94 2.07 -15.83 2.18
N GLN A 95 2.13 -14.80 1.34
CA GLN A 95 3.32 -13.97 1.21
C GLN A 95 3.64 -13.23 2.51
N ALA A 96 2.64 -12.61 3.14
CA ALA A 96 2.83 -11.84 4.38
C ALA A 96 3.33 -12.68 5.56
N VAL A 97 2.94 -13.95 5.65
CA VAL A 97 3.40 -14.85 6.73
C VAL A 97 4.90 -15.10 6.66
N GLY A 98 5.46 -15.27 5.45
CA GLY A 98 6.88 -15.55 5.25
C GLY A 98 7.72 -14.29 4.98
N ALA A 99 7.10 -13.16 4.69
CA ALA A 99 7.82 -11.93 4.41
C ALA A 99 8.43 -11.32 5.68
N HIS A 100 9.63 -10.79 5.55
CA HIS A 100 10.24 -9.98 6.60
C HIS A 100 9.46 -8.69 6.82
N SER A 101 8.98 -8.07 5.75
CA SER A 101 8.21 -6.82 5.81
C SER A 101 7.02 -6.84 4.86
N LEU A 102 5.91 -6.23 5.31
CA LEU A 102 4.79 -5.85 4.46
C LEU A 102 4.80 -4.33 4.33
N PHE A 103 4.65 -3.86 3.11
CA PHE A 103 4.54 -2.44 2.80
C PHE A 103 3.26 -2.18 2.03
N SER A 104 2.38 -1.34 2.56
CA SER A 104 1.18 -0.92 1.83
C SER A 104 1.16 0.58 1.59
N VAL A 105 0.58 0.98 0.47
CA VAL A 105 0.38 2.38 0.10
C VAL A 105 -1.09 2.63 -0.17
N CYS A 106 -1.61 3.77 0.31
CA CYS A 106 -2.95 4.22 0.01
C CYS A 106 -3.99 3.14 0.42
N THR A 107 -4.93 2.82 -0.44
CA THR A 107 -5.96 1.80 -0.16
C THR A 107 -5.45 0.35 -0.26
N GLY A 108 -4.17 0.13 -0.53
CA GLY A 108 -3.54 -1.19 -0.37
C GLY A 108 -3.67 -1.76 1.05
N ALA A 109 -3.72 -0.89 2.07
CA ALA A 109 -3.99 -1.31 3.44
C ALA A 109 -5.35 -2.01 3.60
N LEU A 110 -6.36 -1.65 2.80
CA LEU A 110 -7.67 -2.30 2.86
C LEU A 110 -7.61 -3.74 2.31
N LEU A 111 -6.74 -4.02 1.31
CA LEU A 111 -6.49 -5.41 0.86
C LEU A 111 -5.82 -6.23 1.95
N CYS A 112 -4.82 -5.65 2.64
CA CYS A 112 -4.20 -6.28 3.79
C CYS A 112 -5.23 -6.55 4.90
N GLY A 113 -6.14 -5.61 5.11
CA GLY A 113 -7.27 -5.75 6.05
C GLY A 113 -8.23 -6.87 5.65
N ALA A 114 -8.64 -6.90 4.38
CA ALA A 114 -9.51 -7.95 3.84
C ALA A 114 -8.86 -9.34 3.92
N ALA A 115 -7.54 -9.40 3.79
CA ALA A 115 -6.76 -10.61 4.03
C ALA A 115 -6.68 -11.01 5.52
N GLY A 116 -7.28 -10.25 6.45
CA GLY A 116 -7.28 -10.54 7.89
C GLY A 116 -5.97 -10.19 8.61
N LEU A 117 -5.10 -9.40 8.00
CA LEU A 117 -3.74 -9.16 8.48
C LEU A 117 -3.62 -7.95 9.43
N LEU A 118 -4.67 -7.13 9.57
CA LEU A 118 -4.59 -5.86 10.31
C LEU A 118 -5.13 -5.90 11.74
N LYS A 119 -5.66 -7.02 12.21
CA LYS A 119 -6.24 -7.11 13.56
C LYS A 119 -5.22 -6.73 14.63
N GLY A 120 -5.54 -5.66 15.40
CA GLY A 120 -4.69 -5.12 16.47
C GLY A 120 -3.48 -4.31 15.99
N ARG A 121 -3.28 -4.12 14.69
CA ARG A 121 -2.16 -3.35 14.14
C ARG A 121 -2.51 -1.87 14.01
N ARG A 122 -1.53 -1.03 14.27
CA ARG A 122 -1.58 0.40 13.92
C ARG A 122 -1.34 0.54 12.42
N ALA A 123 -2.26 1.19 11.72
CA ALA A 123 -2.17 1.35 10.27
C ALA A 123 -2.70 2.71 9.82
N THR A 124 -2.23 3.15 8.66
CA THR A 124 -2.81 4.26 7.91
C THR A 124 -3.21 3.81 6.51
N THR A 125 -3.99 4.62 5.85
CA THR A 125 -4.44 4.44 4.47
C THR A 125 -4.75 5.81 3.86
N HIS A 126 -5.24 5.85 2.62
CA HIS A 126 -5.69 7.11 2.03
C HIS A 126 -6.71 7.81 2.93
N TRP A 127 -6.59 9.12 3.11
CA TRP A 127 -7.41 9.94 4.03
C TRP A 127 -8.93 9.70 3.89
N ALA A 128 -9.41 9.51 2.66
CA ALA A 128 -10.83 9.24 2.40
C ALA A 128 -11.30 7.86 2.87
N SER A 129 -10.38 6.96 3.21
CA SER A 129 -10.66 5.58 3.62
C SER A 129 -10.16 5.25 5.03
N LEU A 130 -9.60 6.22 5.75
CA LEU A 130 -9.02 5.99 7.09
C LEU A 130 -10.05 5.42 8.07
N HIS A 131 -11.28 5.90 7.99
CA HIS A 131 -12.41 5.46 8.82
C HIS A 131 -12.83 4.00 8.55
N LEU A 132 -12.35 3.38 7.49
CA LEU A 132 -12.65 1.98 7.14
C LEU A 132 -11.73 0.98 7.87
N LEU A 133 -10.57 1.41 8.34
CA LEU A 133 -9.59 0.51 8.98
C LEU A 133 -10.15 -0.25 10.20
N PRO A 134 -11.02 0.32 11.05
CA PRO A 134 -11.62 -0.42 12.16
C PRO A 134 -12.45 -1.65 11.73
N TYR A 135 -13.04 -1.67 10.54
CA TYR A 135 -13.76 -2.85 10.02
C TYR A 135 -12.85 -4.07 9.83
N PHE A 136 -11.53 -3.86 9.76
CA PHE A 136 -10.51 -4.91 9.68
C PHE A 136 -9.79 -5.16 11.01
N GLY A 137 -10.31 -4.56 12.09
CA GLY A 137 -9.72 -4.67 13.42
C GLY A 137 -8.41 -3.89 13.60
N ALA A 138 -8.06 -3.01 12.66
CA ALA A 138 -6.91 -2.14 12.76
C ALA A 138 -7.15 -0.96 13.69
N ILE A 139 -6.08 -0.40 14.23
CA ILE A 139 -6.05 0.85 14.96
C ILE A 139 -5.66 1.96 13.98
N PRO A 140 -6.60 2.82 13.56
CA PRO A 140 -6.32 3.84 12.55
C PRO A 140 -5.41 4.93 13.13
N VAL A 141 -4.40 5.31 12.36
CA VAL A 141 -3.45 6.38 12.69
C VAL A 141 -3.41 7.37 11.53
N ASN A 142 -3.75 8.64 11.79
CA ASN A 142 -3.72 9.70 10.79
C ASN A 142 -2.31 10.30 10.68
N GLU A 143 -1.39 9.50 10.18
CA GLU A 143 0.00 9.90 9.90
C GLU A 143 0.37 9.55 8.46
N ARG A 144 1.30 10.31 7.89
CA ARG A 144 1.77 10.11 6.53
C ARG A 144 2.42 8.74 6.31
N VAL A 145 3.19 8.27 7.30
CA VAL A 145 3.80 6.93 7.33
C VAL A 145 3.69 6.37 8.75
N VAL A 146 3.16 5.16 8.87
CA VAL A 146 3.03 4.41 10.13
C VAL A 146 3.90 3.17 10.04
N VAL A 147 4.74 2.96 11.05
CA VAL A 147 5.51 1.74 11.24
C VAL A 147 4.92 0.96 12.40
N ASP A 148 4.62 -0.31 12.18
CA ASP A 148 4.10 -1.24 13.19
C ASP A 148 4.89 -2.56 13.13
N GLY A 149 5.88 -2.69 14.00
CA GLY A 149 6.88 -3.76 13.91
C GLY A 149 7.71 -3.63 12.64
N SER A 150 7.75 -4.68 11.83
CA SER A 150 8.43 -4.68 10.52
C SER A 150 7.53 -4.24 9.36
N TRP A 151 6.29 -3.84 9.63
CA TRP A 151 5.35 -3.43 8.60
C TRP A 151 5.29 -1.90 8.47
N VAL A 152 5.17 -1.43 7.24
CA VAL A 152 5.11 0.00 6.92
C VAL A 152 3.83 0.28 6.15
N PHE A 153 3.09 1.30 6.58
CA PHE A 153 1.87 1.77 5.95
C PHE A 153 2.06 3.24 5.55
N ALA A 154 1.90 3.55 4.28
CA ALA A 154 1.94 4.91 3.75
C ALA A 154 0.53 5.39 3.38
N ALA A 155 0.17 6.60 3.78
CA ALA A 155 -1.20 7.11 3.71
C ALA A 155 -1.69 7.33 2.28
N GLY A 156 -1.27 8.37 1.64
CA GLY A 156 -1.77 8.75 0.33
C GLY A 156 -0.67 8.82 -0.69
N VAL A 157 -1.01 8.45 -1.87
CA VAL A 157 -0.24 8.31 -3.12
C VAL A 157 1.26 8.59 -3.01
N THR A 158 1.67 9.86 -2.86
CA THR A 158 3.10 10.26 -2.77
C THR A 158 3.78 9.88 -1.45
N ALA A 159 3.01 9.57 -0.39
CA ALA A 159 3.56 9.05 0.87
C ALA A 159 4.25 7.69 0.69
N GLY A 160 3.95 6.99 -0.42
CA GLY A 160 4.62 5.77 -0.80
C GLY A 160 6.15 5.92 -0.95
N ILE A 161 6.63 7.08 -1.43
CA ILE A 161 8.07 7.37 -1.54
C ILE A 161 8.69 7.47 -0.14
N ASP A 162 8.07 8.25 0.76
CA ASP A 162 8.56 8.40 2.14
C ASP A 162 8.52 7.07 2.90
N GLY A 163 7.42 6.31 2.73
CA GLY A 163 7.27 4.98 3.31
C GLY A 163 8.33 3.99 2.81
N ALA A 164 8.64 4.02 1.52
CA ALA A 164 9.68 3.18 0.93
C ALA A 164 11.08 3.54 1.46
N LEU A 165 11.42 4.83 1.57
CA LEU A 165 12.67 5.27 2.19
C LEU A 165 12.76 4.85 3.66
N ARG A 166 11.64 4.93 4.40
CA ARG A 166 11.57 4.43 5.77
C ARG A 166 11.81 2.92 5.82
N LEU A 167 11.20 2.15 4.92
CA LEU A 167 11.40 0.71 4.83
C LEU A 167 12.85 0.36 4.50
N VAL A 168 13.50 1.07 3.57
CA VAL A 168 14.93 0.88 3.28
C VAL A 168 15.77 1.07 4.54
N ALA A 169 15.48 2.10 5.33
CA ALA A 169 16.20 2.36 6.58
C ALA A 169 16.05 1.21 7.59
N GLU A 170 14.87 0.57 7.66
CA GLU A 170 14.65 -0.62 8.51
C GLU A 170 15.38 -1.87 7.97
N LEU A 171 15.43 -2.04 6.64
CA LEU A 171 16.03 -3.21 5.99
C LEU A 171 17.55 -3.12 5.93
N ARG A 172 18.10 -2.00 5.49
CA ARG A 172 19.52 -1.81 5.13
C ARG A 172 20.24 -0.69 5.89
N GLY A 173 19.52 -0.02 6.79
CA GLY A 173 20.05 1.07 7.59
C GLY A 173 19.87 2.46 6.97
N LYS A 174 20.04 3.47 7.81
CA LYS A 174 19.79 4.88 7.47
C LYS A 174 20.67 5.39 6.33
N GLU A 175 21.92 4.97 6.29
CA GLU A 175 22.87 5.38 5.26
C GLU A 175 22.42 4.95 3.86
N ALA A 176 21.97 3.69 3.70
CA ALA A 176 21.42 3.21 2.44
C ALA A 176 20.20 4.02 1.99
N ALA A 177 19.28 4.32 2.92
CA ALA A 177 18.10 5.13 2.62
C ALA A 177 18.48 6.57 2.19
N GLN A 178 19.43 7.19 2.88
CA GLN A 178 19.91 8.54 2.54
C GLN A 178 20.64 8.58 1.20
N THR A 179 21.41 7.55 0.87
CA THR A 179 22.06 7.42 -0.44
C THR A 179 21.01 7.36 -1.54
N ILE A 180 20.01 6.50 -1.41
CA ILE A 180 18.91 6.38 -2.38
C ILE A 180 18.16 7.72 -2.50
N GLN A 181 17.84 8.37 -1.38
CA GLN A 181 17.16 9.67 -1.39
C GLN A 181 17.95 10.73 -2.15
N LEU A 182 19.27 10.77 -1.98
CA LEU A 182 20.16 11.70 -2.67
C LEU A 182 20.24 11.37 -4.17
N ASP A 183 20.40 10.10 -4.53
CA ASP A 183 20.46 9.64 -5.93
C ASP A 183 19.18 10.00 -6.70
N MET A 184 18.04 9.96 -6.03
CA MET A 184 16.73 10.37 -6.59
C MET A 184 16.52 11.89 -6.57
N ALA A 185 17.41 12.66 -5.95
CA ALA A 185 17.20 14.09 -5.67
C ALA A 185 15.82 14.35 -5.00
N TYR A 186 15.38 13.45 -4.11
CA TYR A 186 14.10 13.56 -3.46
C TYR A 186 14.10 14.59 -2.34
N ALA A 187 13.79 15.84 -2.71
CA ALA A 187 13.66 17.01 -1.83
C ALA A 187 12.35 17.74 -2.17
N PRO A 188 11.17 17.22 -1.78
CA PRO A 188 9.88 17.72 -2.25
C PRO A 188 9.57 19.14 -1.75
N GLU A 189 9.23 20.04 -2.69
CA GLU A 189 8.81 21.42 -2.45
C GLU A 189 7.46 21.67 -3.16
N PRO A 190 6.35 21.20 -2.59
CA PRO A 190 5.05 21.37 -3.24
C PRO A 190 4.67 22.85 -3.31
N PRO A 191 4.16 23.35 -4.47
CA PRO A 191 3.87 24.78 -4.67
C PRO A 191 2.65 25.25 -3.87
N PHE A 192 1.87 24.34 -3.32
CA PHE A 192 0.68 24.63 -2.53
C PHE A 192 0.66 23.80 -1.24
N ASN A 193 0.18 24.42 -0.15
CA ASN A 193 -0.07 23.71 1.11
C ASN A 193 -1.51 23.17 1.14
N SER A 194 -1.82 22.20 0.28
CA SER A 194 -3.17 21.64 0.12
C SER A 194 -3.13 20.11 -0.02
N GLY A 195 -2.07 19.48 0.51
CA GLY A 195 -1.84 18.05 0.34
C GLY A 195 -2.55 17.16 1.37
N THR A 196 -3.22 17.73 2.38
CA THR A 196 -3.96 16.97 3.41
C THR A 196 -5.33 17.60 3.66
N PRO A 197 -6.30 16.83 4.23
CA PRO A 197 -7.60 17.38 4.61
C PRO A 197 -7.52 18.60 5.55
N GLU A 198 -6.50 18.61 6.42
CA GLU A 198 -6.29 19.66 7.43
C GLU A 198 -5.75 20.96 6.83
N THR A 199 -5.01 20.85 5.72
CA THR A 199 -4.36 22.01 5.08
C THR A 199 -5.08 22.50 3.82
N ALA A 200 -5.93 21.66 3.22
CA ALA A 200 -6.68 22.02 2.02
C ALA A 200 -7.76 23.07 2.33
N PRO A 201 -7.97 24.08 1.44
CA PRO A 201 -9.11 24.96 1.54
C PRO A 201 -10.43 24.17 1.59
N PRO A 202 -11.43 24.60 2.42
CA PRO A 202 -12.67 23.84 2.63
C PRO A 202 -13.40 23.45 1.33
N GLN A 203 -13.48 24.34 0.37
CA GLN A 203 -14.12 24.08 -0.92
C GLN A 203 -13.37 23.06 -1.78
N ILE A 204 -12.05 22.97 -1.64
CA ILE A 204 -11.22 21.98 -2.33
C ILE A 204 -11.42 20.61 -1.67
N LEU A 205 -11.39 20.56 -0.34
CA LEU A 205 -11.65 19.34 0.41
C LEU A 205 -13.05 18.76 0.09
N GLU A 206 -14.07 19.62 0.05
CA GLU A 206 -15.44 19.18 -0.25
C GLU A 206 -15.53 18.58 -1.67
N ARG A 207 -14.96 19.22 -2.69
CA ARG A 207 -14.91 18.67 -4.05
C ARG A 207 -14.16 17.34 -4.09
N ALA A 208 -13.05 17.22 -3.36
CA ALA A 208 -12.29 15.99 -3.29
C ALA A 208 -13.11 14.87 -2.62
N ARG A 209 -13.83 15.13 -1.53
CA ARG A 209 -14.74 14.17 -0.90
C ARG A 209 -15.83 13.71 -1.85
N GLN A 210 -16.48 14.66 -2.54
CA GLN A 210 -17.53 14.33 -3.53
C GLN A 210 -17.01 13.44 -4.66
N SER A 211 -15.79 13.69 -5.15
CA SER A 211 -15.19 12.92 -6.25
C SER A 211 -14.93 11.45 -5.91
N VAL A 212 -14.76 11.12 -4.63
CA VAL A 212 -14.49 9.75 -4.16
C VAL A 212 -15.66 9.14 -3.37
N ALA A 213 -16.77 9.87 -3.21
CA ALA A 213 -17.88 9.44 -2.35
C ALA A 213 -18.45 8.06 -2.75
N SER A 214 -18.69 7.85 -4.04
CA SER A 214 -19.25 6.59 -4.54
C SER A 214 -18.35 5.40 -4.26
N ILE A 215 -17.04 5.49 -4.55
CA ILE A 215 -16.12 4.40 -4.31
C ILE A 215 -15.89 4.17 -2.81
N THR A 216 -15.92 5.24 -2.01
CA THR A 216 -15.79 5.13 -0.55
C THR A 216 -16.99 4.41 0.06
N ALA A 217 -18.22 4.72 -0.38
CA ALA A 217 -19.42 4.02 0.04
C ALA A 217 -19.37 2.52 -0.32
N LYS A 218 -18.96 2.18 -1.55
CA LYS A 218 -18.76 0.79 -1.96
C LYS A 218 -17.76 0.07 -1.06
N ARG A 219 -16.60 0.68 -0.81
CA ARG A 219 -15.57 0.12 0.08
C ARG A 219 -16.11 -0.12 1.48
N GLU A 220 -16.94 0.77 1.99
CA GLU A 220 -17.55 0.62 3.31
C GLU A 220 -18.51 -0.56 3.36
N GLU A 221 -19.39 -0.71 2.36
CA GLU A 221 -20.28 -1.87 2.26
C GLU A 221 -19.50 -3.18 2.24
N THR A 222 -18.45 -3.26 1.43
CA THR A 222 -17.57 -4.42 1.34
C THR A 222 -16.82 -4.66 2.65
N ALA A 223 -16.30 -3.60 3.29
CA ALA A 223 -15.62 -3.70 4.58
C ALA A 223 -16.53 -4.23 5.70
N ARG A 224 -17.80 -3.82 5.71
CA ARG A 224 -18.81 -4.36 6.68
C ARG A 224 -19.04 -5.86 6.48
N ARG A 225 -19.16 -6.32 5.23
CA ARG A 225 -19.29 -7.76 4.94
C ARG A 225 -18.06 -8.55 5.40
N ILE A 226 -16.88 -8.01 5.14
CA ILE A 226 -15.60 -8.61 5.56
C ILE A 226 -15.48 -8.64 7.08
N ALA A 227 -15.83 -7.54 7.78
CA ALA A 227 -15.83 -7.50 9.24
C ALA A 227 -16.67 -8.64 9.84
N ALA A 228 -17.85 -8.86 9.27
CA ALA A 228 -18.72 -9.98 9.70
C ALA A 228 -18.06 -11.35 9.46
N LYS A 229 -17.42 -11.56 8.30
CA LYS A 229 -16.68 -12.80 7.98
C LYS A 229 -15.48 -13.02 8.93
N LEU A 230 -14.78 -11.96 9.31
CA LEU A 230 -13.61 -12.02 10.19
C LEU A 230 -13.97 -12.05 11.68
N GLY A 231 -15.25 -11.96 12.04
CA GLY A 231 -15.70 -11.90 13.44
C GLY A 231 -15.21 -10.65 14.18
N ILE A 232 -15.08 -9.52 13.46
CA ILE A 232 -14.68 -8.25 14.04
C ILE A 232 -15.93 -7.51 14.52
N ALA A 233 -16.00 -7.22 15.81
CA ALA A 233 -17.06 -6.39 16.37
C ALA A 233 -16.87 -4.95 15.86
N THR A 234 -17.72 -4.51 14.96
CA THR A 234 -17.83 -3.09 14.62
C THR A 234 -18.72 -2.43 15.67
N ALA A 235 -18.25 -1.33 16.27
CA ALA A 235 -19.11 -0.55 17.16
C ALA A 235 -20.40 -0.23 16.38
N ALA A 236 -21.55 -0.64 16.94
CA ALA A 236 -22.84 -0.22 16.44
C ALA A 236 -22.87 1.31 16.45
N GLN A 237 -23.14 1.91 15.28
CA GLN A 237 -23.41 3.35 15.16
C GLN A 237 -24.68 3.71 15.89
#